data_49f84f7267712414342d3c57bf69915b
#
_entry.id   49f84f7267712414342d3c57bf69915b
#
_cell.length_a   1.000
_cell.length_b   1.000
_cell.length_c   1.000
_cell.angle_alpha   90.00
_cell.angle_beta   90.00
_cell.angle_gamma   90.00
#
_symmetry.space_group_name_H-M   'P 1'
#
loop_
_entity.id
_entity.type
_entity.pdbx_description
1 polymer ?
#
loop_
_entity_poly.entity_id
_entity_poly.type
_entity_poly.pdbx_seq_one_letter_code
_entity_poly.pdbx_strand_id
1 'polypeptide(L)'
;MSGGGHGAEAAVAEVLERGRTDPAAAHVFTRTYAADALAAARAADVAAPGPERPLAGLPVTIKDLFDVAGETTLSGTSVRRGLPAAEADAVVVARLRRSGAAITGRTNMVEYAFGGVGLNPHLGTPRNPADPNVARVPGGSSSGAAVSVGLGLAVAAVGSDTAGSVRIPAALC
;
A
#
# COMPACT_ATOMS: atom_id res chain seq x y z
N MET A 1 4.22 -27.98 -21.15
CA MET A 1 4.83 -26.63 -20.99
C MET A 1 4.53 -26.20 -19.56
N SER A 2 5.50 -26.40 -18.67
CA SER A 2 5.45 -26.01 -17.25
C SER A 2 5.63 -24.49 -17.18
N GLY A 3 4.52 -23.77 -17.01
CA GLY A 3 4.56 -22.38 -16.64
C GLY A 3 5.14 -22.27 -15.22
N GLY A 4 6.37 -21.87 -15.09
CA GLY A 4 7.01 -21.56 -13.80
C GLY A 4 6.34 -20.30 -13.22
N GLY A 5 5.16 -20.45 -12.63
CA GLY A 5 4.57 -19.42 -11.79
C GLY A 5 5.47 -19.26 -10.57
N HIS A 6 6.10 -18.10 -10.41
CA HIS A 6 6.79 -17.77 -9.17
C HIS A 6 5.76 -17.86 -8.05
N GLY A 7 6.10 -18.53 -6.95
CA GLY A 7 5.21 -18.64 -5.77
C GLY A 7 4.89 -17.24 -5.22
N ALA A 8 3.85 -17.17 -4.39
CA ALA A 8 3.44 -15.90 -3.76
C ALA A 8 4.59 -15.26 -2.97
N GLU A 9 5.41 -16.07 -2.31
CA GLU A 9 6.59 -15.56 -1.57
C GLU A 9 7.57 -14.85 -2.50
N ALA A 10 7.88 -15.42 -3.66
CA ALA A 10 8.81 -14.81 -4.61
C ALA A 10 8.25 -13.49 -5.18
N ALA A 11 6.96 -13.46 -5.52
CA ALA A 11 6.30 -12.25 -6.00
C ALA A 11 6.28 -11.14 -4.93
N VAL A 12 5.98 -11.47 -3.68
CA VAL A 12 6.00 -10.51 -2.57
C VAL A 12 7.41 -10.03 -2.28
N ALA A 13 8.42 -10.91 -2.32
CA ALA A 13 9.82 -10.52 -2.14
C ALA A 13 10.27 -9.53 -3.22
N GLU A 14 9.90 -9.78 -4.48
CA GLU A 14 10.21 -8.90 -5.61
C GLU A 14 9.62 -7.49 -5.42
N VAL A 15 8.32 -7.39 -5.09
CA VAL A 15 7.70 -6.06 -4.92
C VAL A 15 8.25 -5.31 -3.71
N LEU A 16 8.62 -6.00 -2.63
CA LEU A 16 9.27 -5.40 -1.47
C LEU A 16 10.66 -4.87 -1.82
N GLU A 17 11.45 -5.63 -2.57
CA GLU A 17 12.79 -5.20 -3.00
C GLU A 17 12.70 -4.02 -3.98
N ARG A 18 11.80 -4.07 -4.94
CA ARG A 18 11.55 -2.93 -5.84
C ARG A 18 11.08 -1.70 -5.07
N GLY A 19 10.17 -1.85 -4.11
CA GLY A 19 9.73 -0.74 -3.26
C GLY A 19 10.86 -0.09 -2.45
N ARG A 20 11.93 -0.84 -2.18
CA ARG A 20 13.12 -0.37 -1.45
C ARG A 20 14.17 0.27 -2.35
N THR A 21 14.36 -0.26 -3.56
CA THR A 21 15.50 0.07 -4.43
C THR A 21 15.16 0.96 -5.63
N ASP A 22 13.91 0.93 -6.08
CA ASP A 22 13.48 1.73 -7.22
C ASP A 22 13.32 3.22 -6.81
N PRO A 23 14.09 4.15 -7.42
CA PRO A 23 13.92 5.57 -7.15
C PRO A 23 12.50 6.11 -7.42
N ALA A 24 11.76 5.48 -8.34
CA ALA A 24 10.37 5.84 -8.62
C ALA A 24 9.43 5.54 -7.43
N ALA A 25 9.81 4.61 -6.56
CA ALA A 25 9.08 4.28 -5.34
C ALA A 25 9.32 5.27 -4.18
N ALA A 26 10.15 6.28 -4.39
CA ALA A 26 10.41 7.30 -3.38
C ALA A 26 9.08 7.93 -2.88
N HIS A 27 8.96 8.02 -1.56
CA HIS A 27 7.78 8.58 -0.86
C HIS A 27 6.45 7.82 -1.07
N VAL A 28 6.46 6.63 -1.70
CA VAL A 28 5.24 5.81 -1.86
C VAL A 28 4.79 5.25 -0.51
N PHE A 29 5.72 4.76 0.28
CA PHE A 29 5.43 4.12 1.56
C PHE A 29 5.78 5.04 2.74
N THR A 30 4.91 5.06 3.75
CA THR A 30 5.21 5.61 5.08
C THR A 30 5.78 4.52 6.00
N ARG A 31 5.46 3.26 5.71
CA ARG A 31 5.96 2.07 6.40
C ARG A 31 5.82 0.82 5.53
N THR A 32 6.79 -0.10 5.61
CA THR A 32 6.75 -1.41 4.95
C THR A 32 6.61 -2.53 5.98
N TYR A 33 5.94 -3.63 5.59
CA TYR A 33 5.64 -4.79 6.43
C TYR A 33 6.28 -6.07 5.88
N ALA A 34 7.59 -6.02 5.60
CA ALA A 34 8.28 -7.09 4.89
C ALA A 34 8.12 -8.47 5.57
N ALA A 35 8.31 -8.56 6.89
CA ALA A 35 8.22 -9.83 7.60
C ALA A 35 6.81 -10.43 7.54
N ASP A 36 5.78 -9.62 7.82
CA ASP A 36 4.39 -10.06 7.83
C ASP A 36 3.89 -10.43 6.43
N ALA A 37 4.25 -9.62 5.42
CA ALA A 37 3.89 -9.88 4.03
C ALA A 37 4.49 -11.18 3.51
N LEU A 38 5.78 -11.43 3.77
CA LEU A 38 6.44 -12.69 3.40
C LEU A 38 5.86 -13.89 4.17
N ALA A 39 5.49 -13.72 5.43
CA ALA A 39 4.84 -14.80 6.20
C ALA A 39 3.46 -15.14 5.61
N ALA A 40 2.66 -14.13 5.24
CA ALA A 40 1.37 -14.34 4.60
C ALA A 40 1.51 -15.01 3.22
N ALA A 41 2.52 -14.62 2.44
CA ALA A 41 2.81 -15.21 1.13
C ALA A 41 3.26 -16.67 1.24
N ARG A 42 4.20 -17.00 2.16
CA ARG A 42 4.59 -18.39 2.44
C ARG A 42 3.40 -19.26 2.86
N ALA A 43 2.52 -18.72 3.71
CA ALA A 43 1.32 -19.43 4.11
C ALA A 43 0.36 -19.68 2.94
N ALA A 44 0.37 -18.81 1.92
CA ALA A 44 -0.40 -19.00 0.70
C ALA A 44 0.20 -20.08 -0.20
N ASP A 45 1.53 -20.15 -0.30
CA ASP A 45 2.23 -21.15 -1.14
C ASP A 45 2.03 -22.59 -0.63
N VAL A 46 1.83 -22.78 0.67
CA VAL A 46 1.63 -24.12 1.27
C VAL A 46 0.16 -24.48 1.51
N ALA A 47 -0.74 -23.52 1.48
CA ALA A 47 -2.18 -23.75 1.69
C ALA A 47 -2.88 -24.11 0.38
N ALA A 48 -3.82 -25.04 0.45
CA ALA A 48 -4.70 -25.28 -0.69
C ALA A 48 -5.54 -24.02 -0.99
N PRO A 49 -5.70 -23.64 -2.27
CA PRO A 49 -6.60 -22.56 -2.65
C PRO A 49 -8.02 -22.84 -2.15
N GLY A 50 -8.69 -21.81 -1.61
CA GLY A 50 -10.04 -21.97 -1.10
C GLY A 50 -10.79 -20.64 -1.02
N PRO A 51 -12.13 -20.69 -1.01
CA PRO A 51 -12.98 -19.49 -1.05
C PRO A 51 -12.85 -18.61 0.19
N GLU A 52 -12.32 -19.14 1.29
CA GLU A 52 -12.15 -18.39 2.54
C GLU A 52 -10.95 -17.42 2.51
N ARG A 53 -10.01 -17.63 1.56
CA ARG A 53 -8.80 -16.82 1.41
C ARG A 53 -8.62 -16.34 -0.04
N PRO A 54 -9.58 -15.55 -0.56
CA PRO A 54 -9.58 -15.14 -1.96
C PRO A 54 -8.42 -14.23 -2.37
N LEU A 55 -7.70 -13.66 -1.40
CA LEU A 55 -6.54 -12.78 -1.64
C LEU A 55 -5.22 -13.45 -1.19
N ALA A 56 -5.21 -14.78 -1.03
CA ALA A 56 -4.05 -15.49 -0.49
C ALA A 56 -2.75 -15.15 -1.23
N GLY A 57 -1.78 -14.59 -0.52
CA GLY A 57 -0.45 -14.23 -1.01
C GLY A 57 -0.39 -13.04 -1.96
N LEU A 58 -1.52 -12.40 -2.30
CA LEU A 58 -1.51 -11.23 -3.17
C LEU A 58 -0.93 -10.00 -2.44
N PRO A 59 0.09 -9.32 -3.01
CA PRO A 59 0.65 -8.10 -2.44
C PRO A 59 -0.37 -6.96 -2.55
N VAL A 60 -0.77 -6.42 -1.41
CA VAL A 60 -1.68 -5.26 -1.31
C VAL A 60 -1.09 -4.20 -0.42
N THR A 61 -1.50 -2.94 -0.62
CA THR A 61 -1.11 -1.81 0.22
C THR A 61 -2.33 -1.17 0.87
N ILE A 62 -2.12 -0.48 1.98
CA ILE A 62 -3.17 0.24 2.71
C ILE A 62 -2.78 1.69 2.90
N LYS A 63 -3.72 2.62 2.75
CA LYS A 63 -3.50 4.05 3.00
C LYS A 63 -3.18 4.31 4.47
N ASP A 64 -2.27 5.23 4.76
CA ASP A 64 -1.87 5.63 6.12
C ASP A 64 -2.98 6.38 6.90
N LEU A 65 -4.21 6.03 6.64
CA LEU A 65 -5.41 6.46 7.33
C LEU A 65 -6.03 5.33 8.17
N PHE A 66 -5.70 4.09 7.84
CA PHE A 66 -6.27 2.92 8.49
C PHE A 66 -5.44 2.49 9.70
N ASP A 67 -6.11 2.24 10.81
CA ASP A 67 -5.46 1.72 12.00
C ASP A 67 -4.91 0.31 11.76
N VAL A 68 -3.70 0.10 12.23
CA VAL A 68 -3.04 -1.21 12.35
C VAL A 68 -2.69 -1.39 13.81
N ALA A 69 -3.10 -2.51 14.39
CA ALA A 69 -2.88 -2.83 15.80
C ALA A 69 -1.40 -2.67 16.19
N GLY A 70 -1.15 -1.99 17.28
CA GLY A 70 0.20 -1.74 17.79
C GLY A 70 0.94 -0.58 17.10
N GLU A 71 0.31 0.15 16.17
CA GLU A 71 0.94 1.27 15.45
C GLU A 71 0.16 2.57 15.57
N THR A 72 0.88 3.69 15.62
CA THR A 72 0.26 5.01 15.51
C THR A 72 -0.12 5.28 14.05
N THR A 73 -1.38 5.62 13.81
CA THR A 73 -1.86 6.06 12.49
C THR A 73 -1.51 7.51 12.27
N LEU A 74 -0.61 7.78 11.32
CA LEU A 74 -0.10 9.14 11.10
C LEU A 74 -1.04 10.02 10.27
N SER A 75 -1.88 9.43 9.42
CA SER A 75 -2.78 10.19 8.52
C SER A 75 -2.04 11.20 7.63
N GLY A 76 -0.85 10.83 7.18
CA GLY A 76 -0.01 11.68 6.33
C GLY A 76 0.64 12.88 7.03
N THR A 77 0.65 12.94 8.36
CA THR A 77 1.23 14.06 9.11
C THR A 77 2.32 13.65 10.09
N SER A 78 3.22 14.56 10.40
CA SER A 78 4.27 14.36 11.41
C SER A 78 3.78 14.62 12.83
N VAL A 79 2.73 15.43 13.04
CA VAL A 79 2.28 15.84 14.38
C VAL A 79 1.65 14.70 15.19
N ARG A 80 1.24 13.61 14.53
CA ARG A 80 0.66 12.44 15.20
C ARG A 80 1.69 11.43 15.72
N ARG A 81 2.98 11.63 15.47
CA ARG A 81 4.04 10.65 15.83
C ARG A 81 4.10 10.27 17.31
N GLY A 82 3.66 11.14 18.21
CA GLY A 82 3.65 10.90 19.66
C GLY A 82 2.30 10.41 20.22
N LEU A 83 1.31 10.18 19.38
CA LEU A 83 0.02 9.69 19.82
C LEU A 83 0.05 8.17 20.11
N PRO A 84 -0.86 7.65 20.97
CA PRO A 84 -0.95 6.25 21.25
C PRO A 84 -1.13 5.40 19.98
N ALA A 85 -0.61 4.18 20.03
CA ALA A 85 -0.85 3.18 19.01
C ALA A 85 -2.32 2.72 19.02
N ALA A 86 -2.82 2.33 17.86
CA ALA A 86 -4.14 1.74 17.73
C ALA A 86 -4.21 0.40 18.49
N GLU A 87 -5.27 0.17 19.24
CA GLU A 87 -5.48 -1.08 19.99
C GLU A 87 -5.87 -2.24 19.08
N ALA A 88 -6.48 -1.96 17.93
CA ALA A 88 -6.94 -2.97 16.99
C ALA A 88 -6.76 -2.51 15.53
N ASP A 89 -6.73 -3.48 14.62
CA ASP A 89 -6.80 -3.22 13.19
C ASP A 89 -8.15 -2.57 12.82
N ALA A 90 -8.12 -1.62 11.91
CA ALA A 90 -9.33 -1.18 11.22
C ALA A 90 -10.04 -2.37 10.55
N VAL A 91 -11.37 -2.33 10.48
CA VAL A 91 -12.17 -3.45 9.93
C VAL A 91 -11.69 -3.92 8.56
N VAL A 92 -11.31 -2.98 7.68
CA VAL A 92 -10.81 -3.32 6.34
C VAL A 92 -9.45 -4.04 6.42
N VAL A 93 -8.56 -3.63 7.30
CA VAL A 93 -7.23 -4.27 7.51
C VAL A 93 -7.41 -5.70 8.05
N ALA A 94 -8.27 -5.87 9.06
CA ALA A 94 -8.60 -7.18 9.61
C ALA A 94 -9.23 -8.11 8.54
N ARG A 95 -10.07 -7.58 7.65
CA ARG A 95 -10.66 -8.33 6.54
C ARG A 95 -9.61 -8.75 5.50
N LEU A 96 -8.70 -7.85 5.12
CA LEU A 96 -7.59 -8.18 4.21
C LEU A 96 -6.73 -9.30 4.77
N ARG A 97 -6.34 -9.23 6.06
CA ARG A 97 -5.56 -10.28 6.72
C ARG A 97 -6.29 -11.63 6.71
N ARG A 98 -7.59 -11.65 7.05
CA ARG A 98 -8.40 -12.88 7.00
C ARG A 98 -8.53 -13.45 5.59
N SER A 99 -8.62 -12.60 4.59
CA SER A 99 -8.64 -13.02 3.17
C SER A 99 -7.29 -13.52 2.66
N GLY A 100 -6.25 -13.51 3.51
CA GLY A 100 -4.91 -14.01 3.19
C GLY A 100 -4.03 -13.05 2.40
N ALA A 101 -4.41 -11.79 2.28
CA ALA A 101 -3.62 -10.79 1.58
C ALA A 101 -2.24 -10.58 2.25
N ALA A 102 -1.21 -10.43 1.44
CA ALA A 102 0.12 -10.00 1.86
C ALA A 102 0.15 -8.46 1.89
N ILE A 103 -0.15 -7.85 3.05
CA ILE A 103 -0.09 -6.40 3.19
C ILE A 103 1.37 -5.97 3.20
N THR A 104 1.86 -5.35 2.12
CA THR A 104 3.27 -5.00 1.94
C THR A 104 3.66 -3.69 2.62
N GLY A 105 2.70 -2.81 2.88
CA GLY A 105 2.98 -1.56 3.58
C GLY A 105 1.81 -0.58 3.65
N ARG A 106 2.06 0.49 4.43
CA ARG A 106 1.25 1.70 4.47
C ARG A 106 1.72 2.67 3.41
N THR A 107 0.79 3.25 2.68
CA THR A 107 1.08 4.19 1.62
C THR A 107 0.84 5.64 2.05
N ASN A 108 1.70 6.50 1.53
CA ASN A 108 1.61 7.94 1.72
C ASN A 108 0.28 8.51 1.22
N MET A 109 -0.10 9.63 1.78
CA MET A 109 -1.36 10.31 1.49
C MET A 109 -1.23 11.81 1.73
N VAL A 110 -2.16 12.59 1.21
CA VAL A 110 -2.29 14.00 1.62
C VAL A 110 -2.66 14.07 3.09
N GLU A 111 -2.04 15.02 3.80
CA GLU A 111 -2.27 15.23 5.23
C GLU A 111 -3.77 15.28 5.55
N TYR A 112 -4.19 14.49 6.54
CA TYR A 112 -5.60 14.32 6.96
C TYR A 112 -6.60 14.04 5.83
N ALA A 113 -6.14 13.49 4.72
CA ALA A 113 -6.94 13.23 3.52
C ALA A 113 -7.58 14.51 2.91
N PHE A 114 -7.04 15.68 3.21
CA PHE A 114 -7.63 16.96 2.81
C PHE A 114 -6.93 17.56 1.59
N GLY A 115 -7.20 17.01 0.41
CA GLY A 115 -6.71 17.54 -0.87
C GLY A 115 -6.68 16.50 -2.00
N GLY A 116 -7.00 16.94 -3.22
CA GLY A 116 -7.05 16.10 -4.42
C GLY A 116 -5.76 16.07 -5.25
N VAL A 117 -4.78 16.95 -4.96
CA VAL A 117 -3.55 17.09 -5.76
C VAL A 117 -2.52 16.01 -5.46
N GLY A 118 -2.48 15.52 -4.23
CA GLY A 118 -1.55 14.45 -3.83
C GLY A 118 -0.26 14.93 -3.16
N LEU A 119 -0.12 16.22 -2.88
CA LEU A 119 1.06 16.79 -2.24
C LEU A 119 1.10 16.46 -0.74
N ASN A 120 2.27 16.10 -0.25
CA ASN A 120 2.53 15.96 1.18
C ASN A 120 3.88 16.63 1.52
N PRO A 121 3.88 17.79 2.18
CA PRO A 121 5.10 18.50 2.54
C PRO A 121 5.86 17.88 3.72
N HIS A 122 5.23 17.01 4.51
CA HIS A 122 5.82 16.42 5.72
C HIS A 122 6.56 15.10 5.44
N LEU A 123 6.00 14.29 4.52
CA LEU A 123 6.50 12.95 4.23
C LEU A 123 7.08 12.82 2.81
N GLY A 124 7.09 13.92 2.06
CA GLY A 124 7.40 13.94 0.63
C GLY A 124 6.19 13.53 -0.22
N THR A 125 6.28 13.76 -1.51
CA THR A 125 5.20 13.48 -2.47
C THR A 125 5.65 12.38 -3.42
N PRO A 126 4.92 11.25 -3.53
CA PRO A 126 5.24 10.23 -4.52
C PRO A 126 5.02 10.79 -5.92
N ARG A 127 5.88 10.41 -6.85
CA ARG A 127 5.79 10.87 -8.24
C ARG A 127 4.78 10.02 -9.02
N ASN A 128 4.01 10.66 -9.90
CA ASN A 128 3.12 9.96 -10.81
C ASN A 128 3.93 9.08 -11.80
N PRO A 129 3.68 7.78 -11.88
CA PRO A 129 4.45 6.87 -12.74
C PRO A 129 4.08 6.95 -14.22
N ALA A 130 2.95 7.59 -14.58
CA ALA A 130 2.50 7.67 -15.98
C ALA A 130 3.42 8.52 -16.86
N ASP A 131 4.23 9.41 -16.28
CA ASP A 131 5.21 10.21 -17.02
C ASP A 131 6.59 10.09 -16.37
N PRO A 132 7.47 9.24 -16.90
CA PRO A 132 8.80 9.03 -16.34
C PRO A 132 9.73 10.24 -16.54
N ASN A 133 9.44 11.12 -17.50
CA ASN A 133 10.31 12.24 -17.86
C ASN A 133 9.98 13.52 -17.10
N VAL A 134 8.71 13.73 -16.76
CA VAL A 134 8.23 14.94 -16.07
C VAL A 134 7.71 14.57 -14.68
N ALA A 135 8.20 15.26 -13.65
CA ALA A 135 7.71 15.07 -12.29
C ALA A 135 6.28 15.63 -12.17
N ARG A 136 5.29 14.76 -12.28
CA ARG A 136 3.87 15.10 -12.13
C ARG A 136 3.36 14.66 -10.77
N VAL A 137 2.36 15.39 -10.26
CA VAL A 137 1.64 15.00 -9.05
C VAL A 137 0.78 13.77 -9.31
N PRO A 138 0.64 12.88 -8.32
CA PRO A 138 -0.10 11.62 -8.48
C PRO A 138 -1.61 11.77 -8.34
N GLY A 139 -2.09 12.93 -7.89
CA GLY A 139 -3.45 13.04 -7.37
C GLY A 139 -3.56 12.49 -5.94
N GLY A 140 -4.68 12.78 -5.31
CA GLY A 140 -4.89 12.42 -3.89
C GLY A 140 -6.37 12.40 -3.49
N SER A 141 -6.59 12.13 -2.21
CA SER A 141 -5.61 12.05 -1.13
C SER A 141 -4.89 10.69 -1.00
N SER A 142 -5.30 9.64 -1.71
CA SER A 142 -4.68 8.30 -1.65
C SER A 142 -3.50 8.20 -2.64
N SER A 143 -2.56 9.14 -2.56
CA SER A 143 -1.46 9.33 -3.53
C SER A 143 -0.54 8.10 -3.63
N GLY A 144 0.03 7.66 -2.52
CA GLY A 144 0.92 6.50 -2.51
C GLY A 144 0.22 5.19 -2.87
N ALA A 145 -1.10 5.09 -2.59
CA ALA A 145 -1.89 3.93 -2.96
C ALA A 145 -1.95 3.75 -4.49
N ALA A 146 -2.31 4.80 -5.23
CA ALA A 146 -2.35 4.74 -6.69
C ALA A 146 -0.96 4.53 -7.29
N VAL A 147 0.06 5.24 -6.79
CA VAL A 147 1.43 5.08 -7.28
C VAL A 147 1.96 3.67 -7.02
N SER A 148 1.64 3.05 -5.88
CA SER A 148 2.07 1.66 -5.60
C SER A 148 1.52 0.66 -6.62
N VAL A 149 0.28 0.85 -7.06
CA VAL A 149 -0.33 0.02 -8.12
C VAL A 149 0.26 0.36 -9.49
N GLY A 150 0.35 1.65 -9.83
CA GLY A 150 0.91 2.09 -11.11
C GLY A 150 2.35 1.66 -11.36
N LEU A 151 3.16 1.53 -10.31
CA LEU A 151 4.51 0.99 -10.36
C LEU A 151 4.56 -0.55 -10.29
N GLY A 152 3.43 -1.24 -10.12
CA GLY A 152 3.40 -2.69 -9.95
C GLY A 152 4.04 -3.16 -8.62
N LEU A 153 4.00 -2.33 -7.57
CA LEU A 153 4.45 -2.68 -6.22
C LEU A 153 3.34 -3.34 -5.40
N ALA A 154 2.11 -3.34 -5.92
CA ALA A 154 0.97 -4.03 -5.38
C ALA A 154 -0.02 -4.33 -6.50
N VAL A 155 -0.80 -5.41 -6.37
CA VAL A 155 -1.88 -5.73 -7.31
C VAL A 155 -3.13 -4.87 -7.05
N ALA A 156 -3.28 -4.42 -5.81
CA ALA A 156 -4.36 -3.53 -5.39
C ALA A 156 -3.92 -2.71 -4.16
N ALA A 157 -4.58 -1.58 -3.97
CA ALA A 157 -4.37 -0.72 -2.81
C ALA A 157 -5.71 -0.29 -2.21
N VAL A 158 -5.78 -0.22 -0.88
CA VAL A 158 -6.96 0.31 -0.19
C VAL A 158 -6.74 1.77 0.16
N GLY A 159 -7.60 2.62 -0.39
CA GLY A 159 -7.69 4.04 -0.10
C GLY A 159 -9.02 4.41 0.56
N SER A 160 -9.23 5.72 0.75
CA SER A 160 -10.50 6.29 1.19
C SER A 160 -10.96 7.37 0.21
N ASP A 161 -12.23 7.42 -0.10
CA ASP A 161 -12.80 8.37 -1.05
C ASP A 161 -14.05 9.06 -0.48
N THR A 162 -13.97 10.35 -0.23
CA THR A 162 -15.10 11.19 0.17
C THR A 162 -15.47 12.14 -0.98
N ALA A 163 -14.47 12.82 -1.54
CA ALA A 163 -14.62 13.81 -2.61
C ALA A 163 -13.75 13.51 -3.85
N GLY A 164 -13.45 12.21 -4.10
CA GLY A 164 -12.61 11.78 -5.22
C GLY A 164 -11.25 11.22 -4.81
N SER A 165 -10.99 11.04 -3.52
CA SER A 165 -9.66 10.70 -3.00
C SER A 165 -9.12 9.30 -3.34
N VAL A 166 -9.89 8.46 -4.05
CA VAL A 166 -9.42 7.24 -4.73
C VAL A 166 -9.53 7.43 -6.23
N ARG A 167 -10.66 7.94 -6.71
CA ARG A 167 -10.94 8.12 -8.15
C ARG A 167 -9.95 9.07 -8.82
N ILE A 168 -9.60 10.19 -8.18
CA ILE A 168 -8.66 11.16 -8.73
C ILE A 168 -7.28 10.52 -8.97
N PRO A 169 -6.59 9.97 -7.95
CA PRO A 169 -5.27 9.39 -8.17
C PRO A 169 -5.32 8.14 -9.06
N ALA A 170 -6.39 7.34 -9.02
CA ALA A 170 -6.55 6.19 -9.91
C ALA A 170 -6.76 6.57 -11.39
N ALA A 171 -7.28 7.76 -11.66
CA ALA A 171 -7.43 8.27 -13.02
C ALA A 171 -6.15 8.90 -13.58
N LEU A 172 -5.20 9.30 -12.71
CA LEU A 172 -3.97 9.99 -13.09
C LEU A 172 -2.75 9.06 -13.16
N CYS A 173 -2.72 8.00 -12.37
CA CYS A 173 -1.67 7.00 -12.31
C CYS A 173 -2.06 5.72 -13.05
#